data_c60c8dbd4cc7b076e0de2f0c27076183
#
_entry.id   c60c8dbd4cc7b076e0de2f0c27076183
#
_cell.length_a   1.000
_cell.length_b   1.000
_cell.length_c   1.000
_cell.angle_alpha   90.00
_cell.angle_beta   90.00
_cell.angle_gamma   90.00
#
_symmetry.space_group_name_H-M   'P 1'
#
loop_
_entity.id
_entity.type
_entity.pdbx_description
1 polymer ?
#
loop_
_entity_poly.entity_id
_entity_poly.type
_entity_poly.pdbx_seq_one_letter_code
_entity_poly.pdbx_strand_id
1 'polypeptide(L)'
;GGSILAGGDLFASGMRLGLARRYVIVGGAGHTTGALREQIGRACPGMKTAGIAEADLFAGYLWHRYGLRADALERESTNCGNNITYLLRLLAAQGLPFSRVILIQDATMQARMDAGFRRHAPPGCIPVNFAAYAAHVVVQGGQLAYEAEIPGMWTLELYLSLLLGEIPRLTDDAQGYGPLGKGYIAHVDIPAGVSAAHAQLCRIFPGLVRQADPRFASKE
;
A
#
# COMPACT_ATOMS: atom_id res chain seq x y z
N GLY A 1 -1.81 2.40 -4.41
CA GLY A 1 -1.58 3.24 -3.31
C GLY A 1 -0.49 2.81 -2.35
N GLY A 2 0.66 3.37 -2.40
CA GLY A 2 1.66 3.31 -1.33
C GLY A 2 1.81 4.72 -0.80
N SER A 3 2.32 4.86 0.42
CA SER A 3 2.44 6.18 1.05
C SER A 3 3.88 6.65 1.19
N ILE A 4 4.81 6.11 0.39
CA ILE A 4 6.21 6.54 0.32
C ILE A 4 6.65 6.85 -1.11
N LEU A 5 7.65 7.71 -1.27
CA LEU A 5 8.12 8.20 -2.57
C LEU A 5 8.62 7.09 -3.49
N ALA A 6 9.28 6.07 -2.94
CA ALA A 6 9.76 4.91 -3.69
C ALA A 6 8.65 4.25 -4.55
N GLY A 7 7.40 4.23 -4.07
CA GLY A 7 6.25 3.75 -4.85
C GLY A 7 5.98 4.61 -6.09
N GLY A 8 6.11 5.93 -5.97
CA GLY A 8 6.01 6.87 -7.09
C GLY A 8 7.14 6.70 -8.10
N ASP A 9 8.37 6.52 -7.63
CA ASP A 9 9.55 6.31 -8.48
C ASP A 9 9.46 5.01 -9.26
N LEU A 10 9.02 3.94 -8.59
CA LEU A 10 8.78 2.65 -9.23
C LEU A 10 7.65 2.73 -10.28
N PHE A 11 6.56 3.41 -9.95
CA PHE A 11 5.45 3.62 -10.88
C PHE A 11 5.92 4.39 -12.12
N ALA A 12 6.71 5.45 -11.95
CA ALA A 12 7.32 6.21 -13.05
C ALA A 12 8.21 5.33 -13.93
N SER A 13 9.00 4.45 -13.32
CA SER A 13 9.84 3.48 -14.04
C SER A 13 9.00 2.52 -14.87
N GLY A 14 7.90 1.99 -14.29
CA GLY A 14 6.95 1.15 -15.01
C GLY A 14 6.30 1.86 -16.21
N MET A 15 5.96 3.14 -16.06
CA MET A 15 5.43 3.96 -17.15
C MET A 15 6.45 4.15 -18.28
N ARG A 16 7.70 4.45 -17.96
CA ARG A 16 8.78 4.63 -18.95
C ARG A 16 9.11 3.37 -19.71
N LEU A 17 9.02 2.22 -19.04
CA LEU A 17 9.23 0.91 -19.65
C LEU A 17 8.01 0.38 -20.43
N GLY A 18 6.88 1.07 -20.38
CA GLY A 18 5.65 0.67 -21.07
C GLY A 18 5.09 -0.67 -20.55
N LEU A 19 5.23 -0.97 -19.25
CA LEU A 19 4.85 -2.27 -18.67
C LEU A 19 3.34 -2.52 -18.68
N ALA A 20 2.52 -1.48 -18.83
CA ALA A 20 1.07 -1.57 -18.87
C ALA A 20 0.49 -0.64 -19.95
N ARG A 21 -0.75 -0.93 -20.37
CA ARG A 21 -1.49 -0.09 -21.32
C ARG A 21 -2.15 1.11 -20.65
N ARG A 22 -2.42 1.01 -19.35
CA ARG A 22 -3.08 2.03 -18.52
C ARG A 22 -2.42 2.11 -17.17
N TYR A 23 -2.32 3.32 -16.66
CA TYR A 23 -1.68 3.64 -15.40
C TYR A 23 -2.66 4.40 -14.51
N VAL A 24 -3.05 3.78 -13.41
CA VAL A 24 -4.05 4.32 -12.48
C VAL A 24 -3.41 4.53 -11.11
N ILE A 25 -3.59 5.69 -10.53
CA ILE A 25 -3.19 5.97 -9.16
C ILE A 25 -4.43 5.94 -8.28
N VAL A 26 -4.34 5.24 -7.15
CA VAL A 26 -5.45 5.03 -6.22
C VAL A 26 -5.04 5.50 -4.84
N GLY A 27 -5.84 6.37 -4.25
CA GLY A 27 -5.63 6.83 -2.88
C GLY A 27 -6.34 8.15 -2.58
N GLY A 28 -7.26 8.12 -1.65
CA GLY A 28 -7.91 9.31 -1.10
C GLY A 28 -7.14 9.85 0.10
N ALA A 29 -7.66 9.63 1.31
CA ALA A 29 -7.01 10.05 2.54
C ALA A 29 -7.08 8.95 3.60
N GLY A 30 -5.93 8.52 4.06
CA GLY A 30 -5.75 7.50 5.10
C GLY A 30 -4.85 8.00 6.23
N HIS A 31 -4.51 7.09 7.14
CA HIS A 31 -3.71 7.40 8.32
C HIS A 31 -2.24 7.76 8.00
N THR A 32 -1.72 7.40 6.83
CA THR A 32 -0.36 7.73 6.36
C THR A 32 -0.31 8.97 5.47
N THR A 33 -1.45 9.53 5.08
CA THR A 33 -1.54 10.68 4.17
C THR A 33 -0.79 11.91 4.68
N GLY A 34 -0.78 12.14 6.00
CA GLY A 34 -0.02 13.25 6.60
C GLY A 34 1.47 13.16 6.29
N ALA A 35 2.07 11.99 6.54
CA ALA A 35 3.48 11.73 6.26
C ALA A 35 3.81 11.86 4.77
N LEU A 36 2.94 11.35 3.88
CA LEU A 36 3.10 11.50 2.43
C LEU A 36 3.10 12.98 2.00
N ARG A 37 2.21 13.80 2.56
CA ARG A 37 2.16 15.24 2.30
C ARG A 37 3.46 15.94 2.65
N GLU A 38 4.03 15.61 3.80
CA GLU A 38 5.32 16.18 4.22
C GLU A 38 6.47 15.75 3.31
N GLN A 39 6.54 14.46 2.97
CA GLN A 39 7.58 13.93 2.08
C GLN A 39 7.52 14.57 0.68
N ILE A 40 6.34 14.65 0.09
CA ILE A 40 6.16 15.29 -1.22
C ILE A 40 6.45 16.79 -1.15
N GLY A 41 6.05 17.47 -0.08
CA GLY A 41 6.37 18.89 0.13
C GLY A 41 7.88 19.16 0.16
N ARG A 42 8.66 18.24 0.76
CA ARG A 42 10.13 18.31 0.75
C ARG A 42 10.73 17.97 -0.62
N ALA A 43 10.20 16.95 -1.29
CA ALA A 43 10.72 16.48 -2.58
C ALA A 43 10.35 17.39 -3.76
N CYS A 44 9.24 18.12 -3.64
CA CYS A 44 8.69 19.02 -4.67
C CYS A 44 8.38 20.41 -4.06
N PRO A 45 9.40 21.22 -3.76
CA PRO A 45 9.19 22.57 -3.21
C PRO A 45 8.23 23.40 -4.08
N GLY A 46 7.27 24.06 -3.44
CA GLY A 46 6.22 24.83 -4.11
C GLY A 46 4.97 24.05 -4.52
N MET A 47 4.97 22.75 -4.41
CA MET A 47 3.76 21.95 -4.62
C MET A 47 2.81 22.08 -3.42
N LYS A 48 1.52 22.41 -3.69
CA LYS A 48 0.49 22.41 -2.66
C LYS A 48 0.20 20.97 -2.21
N THR A 49 0.33 20.68 -0.91
CA THR A 49 0.10 19.34 -0.36
C THR A 49 -1.03 19.28 0.66
N ALA A 50 -1.33 20.38 1.36
CA ALA A 50 -2.35 20.44 2.40
C ALA A 50 -3.76 20.18 1.83
N GLY A 51 -4.49 19.25 2.43
CA GLY A 51 -5.86 18.89 2.02
C GLY A 51 -5.95 18.07 0.73
N ILE A 52 -4.83 17.73 0.09
CA ILE A 52 -4.78 17.01 -1.19
C ILE A 52 -4.87 15.50 -0.95
N ALA A 53 -5.63 14.78 -1.81
CA ALA A 53 -5.73 13.33 -1.80
C ALA A 53 -4.40 12.66 -2.23
N GLU A 54 -4.14 11.43 -1.76
CA GLU A 54 -2.91 10.70 -2.07
C GLU A 54 -2.70 10.51 -3.59
N ALA A 55 -3.78 10.23 -4.33
CA ALA A 55 -3.71 10.08 -5.78
C ALA A 55 -3.26 11.37 -6.47
N ASP A 56 -3.76 12.53 -6.04
CA ASP A 56 -3.34 13.84 -6.60
C ASP A 56 -1.93 14.21 -6.16
N LEU A 57 -1.52 13.85 -4.93
CA LEU A 57 -0.15 14.03 -4.45
C LEU A 57 0.85 13.27 -5.32
N PHE A 58 0.59 12.00 -5.60
CA PHE A 58 1.43 11.20 -6.47
C PHE A 58 1.37 11.66 -7.94
N ALA A 59 0.21 12.07 -8.44
CA ALA A 59 0.10 12.64 -9.78
C ALA A 59 0.95 13.93 -9.93
N GLY A 60 0.90 14.80 -8.92
CA GLY A 60 1.75 15.99 -8.87
C GLY A 60 3.24 15.66 -8.77
N TYR A 61 3.61 14.67 -7.94
CA TYR A 61 4.97 14.17 -7.82
C TYR A 61 5.51 13.63 -9.15
N LEU A 62 4.73 12.78 -9.83
CA LEU A 62 5.08 12.21 -11.14
C LEU A 62 5.29 13.29 -12.18
N TRP A 63 4.40 14.28 -12.21
CA TRP A 63 4.52 15.39 -13.13
C TRP A 63 5.75 16.25 -12.85
N HIS A 64 5.93 16.65 -11.59
CA HIS A 64 7.03 17.52 -11.18
C HIS A 64 8.41 16.88 -11.41
N ARG A 65 8.53 15.59 -11.07
CA ARG A 65 9.83 14.92 -11.09
C ARG A 65 10.15 14.24 -12.42
N TYR A 66 9.13 13.78 -13.13
CA TYR A 66 9.31 12.90 -14.31
C TYR A 66 8.61 13.39 -15.58
N GLY A 67 7.76 14.41 -15.49
CA GLY A 67 6.94 14.86 -16.61
C GLY A 67 5.87 13.85 -17.05
N LEU A 68 5.52 12.89 -16.18
CA LEU A 68 4.59 11.80 -16.49
C LEU A 68 3.20 12.10 -15.95
N ARG A 69 2.18 11.57 -16.63
CA ARG A 69 0.77 11.68 -16.21
C ARG A 69 0.12 10.30 -16.20
N ALA A 70 -0.54 9.96 -15.11
CA ALA A 70 -1.38 8.76 -15.04
C ALA A 70 -2.65 8.94 -15.89
N ASP A 71 -3.22 7.83 -16.38
CA ASP A 71 -4.45 7.82 -17.17
C ASP A 71 -5.70 8.10 -16.36
N ALA A 72 -5.72 7.68 -15.08
CA ALA A 72 -6.84 7.91 -14.18
C ALA A 72 -6.40 8.00 -12.71
N LEU A 73 -7.21 8.68 -11.89
CA LEU A 73 -6.99 8.86 -10.46
C LEU A 73 -8.26 8.48 -9.70
N GLU A 74 -8.11 7.62 -8.68
CA GLU A 74 -9.15 7.35 -7.68
C GLU A 74 -8.80 8.12 -6.39
N ARG A 75 -9.72 8.91 -5.85
CA ARG A 75 -9.46 9.91 -4.79
C ARG A 75 -10.27 9.73 -3.52
N GLU A 76 -11.18 8.77 -3.47
CA GLU A 76 -12.17 8.66 -2.40
C GLU A 76 -11.83 7.59 -1.36
N SER A 77 -10.92 6.67 -1.71
CA SER A 77 -10.56 5.56 -0.85
C SER A 77 -9.87 6.02 0.44
N THR A 78 -10.21 5.37 1.57
CA THR A 78 -9.68 5.68 2.89
C THR A 78 -8.89 4.53 3.52
N ASN A 79 -8.93 3.35 2.90
CA ASN A 79 -8.27 2.13 3.37
C ASN A 79 -7.98 1.18 2.21
N CYS A 80 -7.22 0.09 2.47
CA CYS A 80 -6.84 -0.86 1.42
C CYS A 80 -8.02 -1.57 0.76
N GLY A 81 -9.10 -1.84 1.48
CA GLY A 81 -10.31 -2.44 0.90
C GLY A 81 -10.96 -1.49 -0.11
N ASN A 82 -11.13 -0.23 0.28
CA ASN A 82 -11.66 0.81 -0.62
C ASN A 82 -10.74 1.05 -1.82
N ASN A 83 -9.41 0.98 -1.65
CA ASN A 83 -8.48 1.09 -2.78
C ASN A 83 -8.82 0.08 -3.88
N ILE A 84 -9.15 -1.16 -3.51
CA ILE A 84 -9.52 -2.20 -4.48
C ILE A 84 -10.93 -1.96 -5.03
N THR A 85 -11.93 -1.84 -4.17
CA THR A 85 -13.32 -1.76 -4.62
C THR A 85 -13.61 -0.51 -5.44
N TYR A 86 -12.98 0.63 -5.09
CA TYR A 86 -13.14 1.88 -5.84
C TYR A 86 -12.34 1.89 -7.15
N LEU A 87 -11.14 1.25 -7.16
CA LEU A 87 -10.43 0.98 -8.42
C LEU A 87 -11.31 0.18 -9.38
N LEU A 88 -11.89 -0.94 -8.93
CA LEU A 88 -12.73 -1.78 -9.76
C LEU A 88 -13.96 -1.04 -10.27
N ARG A 89 -14.60 -0.23 -9.41
CA ARG A 89 -15.72 0.65 -9.78
C ARG A 89 -15.30 1.70 -10.83
N LEU A 90 -14.13 2.33 -10.66
CA LEU A 90 -13.60 3.30 -11.62
C LEU A 90 -13.37 2.65 -12.99
N LEU A 91 -12.74 1.48 -13.04
CA LEU A 91 -12.45 0.75 -14.27
C LEU A 91 -13.74 0.33 -14.98
N ALA A 92 -14.74 -0.16 -14.23
CA ALA A 92 -16.05 -0.50 -14.76
C ALA A 92 -16.79 0.71 -15.34
N ALA A 93 -16.81 1.83 -14.61
CA ALA A 93 -17.45 3.08 -15.05
C ALA A 93 -16.81 3.66 -16.33
N GLN A 94 -15.53 3.43 -16.55
CA GLN A 94 -14.82 3.84 -17.75
C GLN A 94 -14.88 2.82 -18.91
N GLY A 95 -15.56 1.68 -18.71
CA GLY A 95 -15.65 0.62 -19.72
C GLY A 95 -14.27 0.03 -20.07
N LEU A 96 -13.35 -0.02 -19.13
CA LEU A 96 -11.97 -0.51 -19.33
C LEU A 96 -11.88 -2.00 -18.97
N PRO A 97 -11.91 -2.91 -19.95
CA PRO A 97 -11.70 -4.33 -19.69
C PRO A 97 -10.23 -4.59 -19.36
N PHE A 98 -9.99 -5.48 -18.41
CA PHE A 98 -8.64 -5.91 -18.04
C PHE A 98 -8.65 -7.38 -17.64
N SER A 99 -7.56 -8.07 -17.90
CA SER A 99 -7.32 -9.47 -17.49
C SER A 99 -6.09 -9.62 -16.62
N ARG A 100 -5.23 -8.60 -16.58
CA ARG A 100 -4.03 -8.56 -15.75
C ARG A 100 -3.91 -7.16 -15.14
N VAL A 101 -3.51 -7.11 -13.88
CA VAL A 101 -3.23 -5.85 -13.17
C VAL A 101 -1.90 -5.97 -12.44
N ILE A 102 -1.01 -5.02 -12.65
CA ILE A 102 0.19 -4.87 -11.81
C ILE A 102 -0.21 -4.06 -10.59
N LEU A 103 -0.13 -4.67 -9.41
CA LEU A 103 -0.41 -4.04 -8.14
C LEU A 103 0.90 -3.56 -7.51
N ILE A 104 1.10 -2.24 -7.48
CA ILE A 104 2.23 -1.61 -6.79
C ILE A 104 1.72 -1.03 -5.48
N GLN A 105 2.22 -1.55 -4.36
CA GLN A 105 1.84 -1.12 -3.02
C GLN A 105 3.05 -1.10 -2.10
N ASP A 106 2.94 -0.41 -0.98
CA ASP A 106 3.86 -0.52 0.16
C ASP A 106 4.08 -2.00 0.51
N ALA A 107 5.35 -2.40 0.70
CA ALA A 107 5.70 -3.80 0.91
C ALA A 107 4.99 -4.42 2.12
N THR A 108 4.75 -3.63 3.18
CA THR A 108 4.03 -4.10 4.37
C THR A 108 2.60 -4.50 4.07
N MET A 109 1.95 -3.87 3.09
CA MET A 109 0.54 -4.06 2.75
C MET A 109 0.30 -4.84 1.45
N GLN A 110 1.36 -5.19 0.71
CA GLN A 110 1.24 -5.82 -0.61
C GLN A 110 0.44 -7.11 -0.58
N ALA A 111 0.69 -8.00 0.40
CA ALA A 111 -0.03 -9.27 0.52
C ALA A 111 -1.54 -9.06 0.76
N ARG A 112 -1.91 -8.08 1.59
CA ARG A 112 -3.33 -7.76 1.84
C ARG A 112 -3.99 -7.11 0.62
N MET A 113 -3.26 -6.29 -0.12
CA MET A 113 -3.74 -5.72 -1.37
C MET A 113 -4.03 -6.82 -2.41
N ASP A 114 -3.11 -7.78 -2.58
CA ASP A 114 -3.31 -8.96 -3.42
C ASP A 114 -4.55 -9.76 -3.02
N ALA A 115 -4.64 -10.12 -1.75
CA ALA A 115 -5.75 -10.92 -1.25
C ALA A 115 -7.11 -10.20 -1.38
N GLY A 116 -7.13 -8.87 -1.16
CA GLY A 116 -8.30 -8.04 -1.43
C GLY A 116 -8.66 -8.01 -2.92
N PHE A 117 -7.66 -7.88 -3.80
CA PHE A 117 -7.89 -7.92 -5.23
C PHE A 117 -8.46 -9.29 -5.67
N ARG A 118 -7.87 -10.39 -5.24
CA ARG A 118 -8.38 -11.75 -5.54
C ARG A 118 -9.80 -11.98 -5.04
N ARG A 119 -10.20 -11.30 -3.96
CA ARG A 119 -11.57 -11.39 -3.40
C ARG A 119 -12.60 -10.67 -4.25
N HIS A 120 -12.27 -9.55 -4.85
CA HIS A 120 -13.23 -8.62 -5.47
C HIS A 120 -13.11 -8.50 -6.99
N ALA A 121 -11.98 -8.90 -7.58
CA ALA A 121 -11.76 -8.80 -9.02
C ALA A 121 -12.67 -9.74 -9.82
N PRO A 122 -12.98 -9.39 -11.08
CA PRO A 122 -13.70 -10.29 -11.97
C PRO A 122 -12.99 -11.65 -12.12
N PRO A 123 -13.73 -12.74 -12.32
CA PRO A 123 -13.15 -14.05 -12.54
C PRO A 123 -12.12 -14.06 -13.68
N GLY A 124 -11.02 -14.75 -13.47
CA GLY A 124 -9.94 -14.86 -14.47
C GLY A 124 -8.97 -13.68 -14.52
N CYS A 125 -9.17 -12.63 -13.72
CA CYS A 125 -8.19 -11.56 -13.58
C CYS A 125 -6.97 -12.01 -12.75
N ILE A 126 -5.78 -11.72 -13.28
CA ILE A 126 -4.50 -12.12 -12.67
C ILE A 126 -3.82 -10.89 -12.08
N PRO A 127 -3.65 -10.79 -10.75
CA PRO A 127 -2.79 -9.79 -10.15
C PRO A 127 -1.32 -10.17 -10.34
N VAL A 128 -0.50 -9.19 -10.72
CA VAL A 128 0.95 -9.27 -10.70
C VAL A 128 1.42 -8.37 -9.58
N ASN A 129 1.98 -8.94 -8.54
CA ASN A 129 2.37 -8.19 -7.35
C ASN A 129 3.77 -7.62 -7.50
N PHE A 130 3.91 -6.34 -7.17
CA PHE A 130 5.20 -5.67 -7.18
C PHE A 130 5.26 -4.70 -5.97
N ALA A 131 5.96 -5.11 -4.91
CA ALA A 131 6.14 -4.26 -3.75
C ALA A 131 6.98 -3.02 -4.10
N ALA A 132 6.61 -1.86 -3.56
CA ALA A 132 7.25 -0.58 -3.86
C ALA A 132 8.73 -0.54 -3.43
N TYR A 133 9.12 -1.41 -2.53
CA TYR A 133 10.50 -1.55 -2.02
C TYR A 133 10.73 -2.93 -1.41
N ALA A 134 12.00 -3.28 -1.20
CA ALA A 134 12.44 -4.34 -0.31
C ALA A 134 13.25 -3.71 0.83
N ALA A 135 12.85 -3.95 2.08
CA ALA A 135 13.55 -3.42 3.24
C ALA A 135 14.27 -4.54 3.98
N HIS A 136 15.58 -4.39 4.12
CA HIS A 136 16.42 -5.25 4.95
C HIS A 136 16.85 -4.44 6.19
N VAL A 137 16.65 -5.03 7.36
CA VAL A 137 17.04 -4.44 8.64
C VAL A 137 18.31 -5.12 9.14
N VAL A 138 19.29 -4.33 9.48
CA VAL A 138 20.60 -4.78 9.96
C VAL A 138 20.97 -4.12 11.30
N VAL A 139 21.94 -4.67 12.01
CA VAL A 139 22.53 -4.02 13.17
C VAL A 139 23.75 -3.21 12.72
N GLN A 140 23.68 -1.89 12.88
CA GLN A 140 24.75 -0.96 12.55
C GLN A 140 25.08 -0.10 13.78
N GLY A 141 26.32 -0.13 14.23
CA GLY A 141 26.72 0.61 15.44
C GLY A 141 25.95 0.23 16.72
N GLY A 142 25.50 -1.02 16.84
CA GLY A 142 24.69 -1.50 17.97
C GLY A 142 23.23 -1.11 17.93
N GLN A 143 22.75 -0.47 16.86
CA GLN A 143 21.37 -0.07 16.65
C GLN A 143 20.79 -0.72 15.38
N LEU A 144 19.47 -0.89 15.35
CA LEU A 144 18.76 -1.35 14.16
C LEU A 144 18.70 -0.21 13.12
N ALA A 145 19.06 -0.52 11.89
CA ALA A 145 19.00 0.39 10.75
C ALA A 145 18.54 -0.33 9.48
N TYR A 146 18.05 0.42 8.50
CA TYR A 146 17.89 -0.13 7.15
C TYR A 146 19.24 -0.30 6.48
N GLU A 147 19.44 -1.43 5.79
CA GLU A 147 20.67 -1.72 5.06
C GLU A 147 20.94 -0.72 3.94
N ALA A 148 19.90 -0.24 3.29
CA ALA A 148 19.97 0.75 2.21
C ALA A 148 18.93 1.86 2.43
N GLU A 149 19.23 3.04 1.89
CA GLU A 149 18.29 4.15 1.86
C GLU A 149 17.14 3.86 0.87
N ILE A 150 15.92 4.02 1.35
CA ILE A 150 14.69 3.90 0.55
C ILE A 150 14.00 5.26 0.55
N PRO A 151 13.79 5.90 -0.61
CA PRO A 151 13.20 7.24 -0.69
C PRO A 151 11.83 7.33 0.00
N GLY A 152 11.74 8.18 1.03
CA GLY A 152 10.53 8.38 1.80
C GLY A 152 10.16 7.24 2.74
N MET A 153 11.11 6.38 3.11
CA MET A 153 10.87 5.24 4.00
C MET A 153 10.40 5.68 5.39
N TRP A 154 9.63 4.83 6.01
CA TRP A 154 9.16 4.94 7.39
C TRP A 154 10.32 4.88 8.38
N THR A 155 10.13 5.44 9.57
CA THR A 155 11.00 5.08 10.70
C THR A 155 10.88 3.58 10.98
N LEU A 156 11.92 2.97 11.53
CA LEU A 156 11.89 1.53 11.87
C LEU A 156 10.74 1.18 12.81
N GLU A 157 10.43 2.05 13.76
CA GLU A 157 9.32 1.87 14.68
C GLU A 157 7.97 1.81 13.94
N LEU A 158 7.72 2.76 13.02
CA LEU A 158 6.50 2.77 12.23
C LEU A 158 6.44 1.58 11.26
N TYR A 159 7.55 1.23 10.61
CA TYR A 159 7.65 0.05 9.75
C TYR A 159 7.30 -1.24 10.49
N LEU A 160 7.89 -1.42 11.69
CA LEU A 160 7.59 -2.57 12.54
C LEU A 160 6.13 -2.58 12.97
N SER A 161 5.59 -1.44 13.38
CA SER A 161 4.17 -1.31 13.76
C SER A 161 3.22 -1.67 12.60
N LEU A 162 3.57 -1.28 11.37
CA LEU A 162 2.81 -1.67 10.17
C LEU A 162 2.84 -3.19 9.96
N LEU A 163 4.03 -3.80 10.01
CA LEU A 163 4.19 -5.26 9.85
C LEU A 163 3.44 -6.05 10.92
N LEU A 164 3.59 -5.67 12.19
CA LEU A 164 2.91 -6.34 13.30
C LEU A 164 1.38 -6.24 13.19
N GLY A 165 0.88 -5.15 12.61
CA GLY A 165 -0.54 -4.98 12.37
C GLY A 165 -1.09 -5.77 11.17
N GLU A 166 -0.25 -6.15 10.20
CA GLU A 166 -0.73 -6.85 8.99
C GLU A 166 -1.00 -8.35 9.23
N ILE A 167 -0.16 -9.04 9.99
CA ILE A 167 -0.31 -10.50 10.21
C ILE A 167 -1.67 -10.87 10.80
N PRO A 168 -2.20 -10.21 11.88
CA PRO A 168 -3.55 -10.48 12.36
C PRO A 168 -4.65 -10.23 11.33
N ARG A 169 -4.46 -9.27 10.42
CA ARG A 169 -5.42 -9.00 9.35
C ARG A 169 -5.40 -10.06 8.26
N LEU A 170 -4.22 -10.62 7.96
CA LEU A 170 -4.05 -11.67 6.96
C LEU A 170 -4.48 -13.04 7.48
N THR A 171 -4.47 -13.25 8.80
CA THR A 171 -4.88 -14.52 9.41
C THR A 171 -6.34 -14.83 9.07
N ASP A 172 -6.60 -16.08 8.66
CA ASP A 172 -7.95 -16.53 8.32
C ASP A 172 -8.59 -17.21 9.54
N ASP A 173 -9.00 -16.40 10.50
CA ASP A 173 -9.71 -16.79 11.71
C ASP A 173 -10.84 -15.79 12.01
N ALA A 174 -11.58 -15.99 13.08
CA ALA A 174 -12.74 -15.18 13.47
C ALA A 174 -12.42 -13.66 13.64
N GLN A 175 -11.16 -13.29 13.89
CA GLN A 175 -10.74 -11.91 14.09
C GLN A 175 -10.08 -11.32 12.82
N GLY A 176 -9.60 -12.17 11.92
CA GLY A 176 -8.92 -11.79 10.68
C GLY A 176 -9.86 -11.29 9.59
N TYR A 177 -9.26 -10.97 8.45
CA TYR A 177 -9.99 -10.42 7.30
C TYR A 177 -10.31 -11.48 6.25
N GLY A 178 -9.81 -12.70 6.42
CA GLY A 178 -10.06 -13.84 5.54
C GLY A 178 -11.51 -14.35 5.56
N PRO A 179 -11.80 -15.41 4.77
CA PRO A 179 -13.15 -15.99 4.66
C PRO A 179 -13.75 -16.52 5.96
N LEU A 180 -12.93 -17.00 6.90
CA LEU A 180 -13.39 -17.49 8.23
C LEU A 180 -13.66 -16.35 9.23
N GLY A 181 -13.26 -15.11 8.89
CA GLY A 181 -13.46 -13.93 9.70
C GLY A 181 -14.40 -12.93 9.03
N LYS A 182 -13.84 -11.73 8.72
CA LYS A 182 -14.62 -10.61 8.16
C LYS A 182 -14.94 -10.74 6.66
N GLY A 183 -14.33 -11.66 5.95
CA GLY A 183 -14.58 -11.90 4.52
C GLY A 183 -14.13 -10.76 3.59
N TYR A 184 -13.25 -9.86 4.05
CA TYR A 184 -12.77 -8.71 3.27
C TYR A 184 -11.72 -9.06 2.23
N ILE A 185 -11.00 -10.15 2.44
CA ILE A 185 -9.92 -10.61 1.56
C ILE A 185 -10.08 -12.11 1.25
N ALA A 186 -9.46 -12.58 0.18
CA ALA A 186 -9.29 -14.01 -0.06
C ALA A 186 -8.35 -14.62 0.97
N HIS A 187 -8.42 -15.94 1.14
CA HIS A 187 -7.50 -16.68 2.02
C HIS A 187 -6.03 -16.40 1.67
N VAL A 188 -5.20 -16.30 2.70
CA VAL A 188 -3.75 -16.12 2.61
C VAL A 188 -3.06 -17.17 3.47
N ASP A 189 -2.21 -17.98 2.84
CA ASP A 189 -1.32 -18.89 3.55
C ASP A 189 -0.17 -18.10 4.18
N ILE A 190 -0.14 -18.02 5.50
CA ILE A 190 0.96 -17.39 6.24
C ILE A 190 2.00 -18.45 6.58
N PRO A 191 3.25 -18.35 6.04
CA PRO A 191 4.28 -19.33 6.37
C PRO A 191 4.53 -19.43 7.88
N ALA A 192 4.73 -20.65 8.39
CA ALA A 192 4.94 -20.90 9.82
C ALA A 192 6.09 -20.06 10.42
N GLY A 193 7.17 -19.84 9.65
CA GLY A 193 8.27 -18.97 10.05
C GLY A 193 7.86 -17.52 10.24
N VAL A 194 6.96 -16.99 9.40
CA VAL A 194 6.42 -15.62 9.52
C VAL A 194 5.55 -15.50 10.77
N SER A 195 4.69 -16.48 11.02
CA SER A 195 3.84 -16.52 12.22
C SER A 195 4.69 -16.58 13.50
N ALA A 196 5.74 -17.40 13.52
CA ALA A 196 6.68 -17.50 14.64
C ALA A 196 7.44 -16.20 14.88
N ALA A 197 7.97 -15.57 13.82
CA ALA A 197 8.65 -14.28 13.91
C ALA A 197 7.70 -13.17 14.41
N HIS A 198 6.46 -13.13 13.91
CA HIS A 198 5.44 -12.21 14.40
C HIS A 198 5.18 -12.37 15.90
N ALA A 199 4.96 -13.61 16.37
CA ALA A 199 4.72 -13.89 17.78
C ALA A 199 5.92 -13.48 18.66
N GLN A 200 7.15 -13.65 18.17
CA GLN A 200 8.36 -13.22 18.88
C GLN A 200 8.44 -11.69 18.94
N LEU A 201 8.24 -11.00 17.83
CA LEU A 201 8.28 -9.54 17.76
C LEU A 201 7.18 -8.88 18.61
N CYS A 202 5.98 -9.44 18.67
CA CYS A 202 4.91 -8.96 19.55
C CYS A 202 5.29 -9.04 21.04
N ARG A 203 6.07 -10.07 21.45
CA ARG A 203 6.57 -10.19 22.83
C ARG A 203 7.67 -9.15 23.14
N ILE A 204 8.54 -8.86 22.17
CA ILE A 204 9.63 -7.90 22.35
C ILE A 204 9.11 -6.47 22.28
N PHE A 205 8.13 -6.19 21.41
CA PHE A 205 7.60 -4.86 21.13
C PHE A 205 6.06 -4.79 21.32
N PRO A 206 5.53 -5.07 22.53
CA PRO A 206 4.08 -5.15 22.74
C PRO A 206 3.36 -3.82 22.47
N GLY A 207 4.03 -2.69 22.65
CA GLY A 207 3.48 -1.36 22.40
C GLY A 207 3.35 -0.98 20.92
N LEU A 208 3.96 -1.74 20.01
CA LEU A 208 3.93 -1.45 18.58
C LEU A 208 2.83 -2.20 17.82
N VAL A 209 2.10 -3.10 18.48
CA VAL A 209 1.00 -3.84 17.83
C VAL A 209 -0.15 -2.90 17.55
N ARG A 210 -0.35 -2.58 16.27
CA ARG A 210 -1.30 -1.58 15.83
C ARG A 210 -2.74 -2.10 15.84
N GLN A 211 -3.61 -1.38 16.53
CA GLN A 211 -5.06 -1.58 16.47
C GLN A 211 -5.66 -0.97 15.19
N ALA A 212 -6.82 -1.49 14.75
CA ALA A 212 -7.59 -0.89 13.67
C ALA A 212 -8.14 0.48 14.13
N ASP A 213 -8.01 1.50 13.29
CA ASP A 213 -8.54 2.85 13.58
C ASP A 213 -9.93 3.00 12.95
N PRO A 214 -11.00 3.17 13.75
CA PRO A 214 -12.36 3.29 13.23
C PRO A 214 -12.60 4.47 12.30
N ARG A 215 -11.77 5.52 12.39
CA ARG A 215 -11.87 6.71 11.53
C ARG A 215 -11.65 6.40 10.05
N PHE A 216 -10.94 5.32 9.74
CA PHE A 216 -10.64 4.86 8.39
C PHE A 216 -11.37 3.57 8.01
N ALA A 217 -12.37 3.18 8.79
CA ALA A 217 -13.28 2.10 8.41
C ALA A 217 -14.07 2.49 7.15
N SER A 218 -14.46 1.49 6.34
CA SER A 218 -15.36 1.72 5.22
C SER A 218 -16.67 2.28 5.77
N LYS A 219 -17.12 3.40 5.21
CA LYS A 219 -18.51 3.85 5.40
C LYS A 219 -19.34 2.96 4.47
N GLU A 220 -20.27 2.21 5.05
CA GLU A 220 -21.28 1.45 4.32
C GLU A 220 -22.12 2.34 3.42
#